data_cea0cdabfbf996399f33c9d66d705c0d
#
_entry.id   cea0cdabfbf996399f33c9d66d705c0d
#
_cell.length_a   1.000
_cell.length_b   1.000
_cell.length_c   1.000
_cell.angle_alpha   90.00
_cell.angle_beta   90.00
_cell.angle_gamma   90.00
#
_symmetry.space_group_name_H-M   'P 1'
#
loop_
_entity.id
_entity.type
_entity.pdbx_description
1 polymer ?
#
loop_
_entity_poly.entity_id
_entity_poly.type
_entity_poly.pdbx_seq_one_letter_code
_entity_poly.pdbx_strand_id
1 'polypeptide(L)'
;MSADPVLAPRSACPGQAALQAPPAVQIRALRCLVNWARRHAGQPALRRSPELDRSAAMRANDIRRCQDFSHTPCGEAFITVFQQAGYPLASVGENLAWGQGRLGSARTAMAGWLASPEHRQILFGSSWRDLGLARVRARSLLGRPNVTVWVAQFGRRASLLPLP
;
A
#
# COMPACT_ATOMS: atom_id res chain seq x y z
N MET A 1 -25.60 1.68 2.50
CA MET A 1 -24.63 2.23 1.53
C MET A 1 -24.09 1.07 0.69
N SER A 2 -24.22 1.13 -0.63
CA SER A 2 -23.65 0.12 -1.51
C SER A 2 -22.12 0.22 -1.47
N ALA A 3 -21.42 -0.94 -1.58
CA ALA A 3 -19.97 -0.96 -1.70
C ALA A 3 -19.54 -0.23 -2.98
N ASP A 4 -18.34 0.38 -2.94
CA ASP A 4 -17.76 1.01 -4.12
C ASP A 4 -17.70 -0.01 -5.27
N PRO A 5 -18.14 0.32 -6.48
CA PRO A 5 -18.23 -0.63 -7.60
C PRO A 5 -16.87 -1.20 -8.03
N VAL A 6 -15.77 -0.53 -7.70
CA VAL A 6 -14.41 -1.06 -7.98
C VAL A 6 -13.79 -1.79 -6.78
N LEU A 7 -14.49 -1.94 -5.67
CA LEU A 7 -14.05 -2.80 -4.57
C LEU A 7 -14.41 -4.25 -4.90
N ALA A 8 -13.40 -5.09 -5.07
CA ALA A 8 -13.60 -6.48 -5.45
C ALA A 8 -14.56 -7.23 -4.49
N PRO A 9 -15.45 -8.06 -5.02
CA PRO A 9 -16.23 -8.96 -4.18
C PRO A 9 -15.29 -9.91 -3.42
N ARG A 10 -15.74 -10.40 -2.27
CA ARG A 10 -14.87 -11.23 -1.40
C ARG A 10 -14.33 -12.47 -2.09
N SER A 11 -15.11 -13.05 -3.00
CA SER A 11 -14.73 -14.23 -3.78
C SER A 11 -13.60 -13.96 -4.79
N ALA A 12 -13.46 -12.73 -5.26
CA ALA A 12 -12.47 -12.38 -6.29
C ALA A 12 -11.05 -12.19 -5.72
N CYS A 13 -10.94 -11.79 -4.46
CA CYS A 13 -9.66 -11.59 -3.78
C CYS A 13 -9.67 -12.33 -2.43
N PRO A 14 -9.37 -13.64 -2.42
CA PRO A 14 -9.40 -14.44 -1.20
C PRO A 14 -8.47 -13.88 -0.11
N GLY A 15 -8.92 -13.96 1.15
CA GLY A 15 -8.13 -13.49 2.30
C GLY A 15 -8.24 -12.00 2.59
N GLN A 16 -8.98 -11.23 1.79
CA GLN A 16 -9.08 -9.78 1.94
C GLN A 16 -9.67 -9.31 3.28
N ALA A 17 -10.45 -10.15 3.96
CA ALA A 17 -11.02 -9.86 5.28
C ALA A 17 -10.44 -10.75 6.39
N ALA A 18 -9.46 -11.59 6.09
CA ALA A 18 -8.93 -12.60 6.98
C ALA A 18 -7.86 -12.03 7.91
N LEU A 19 -8.26 -11.54 9.08
CA LEU A 19 -7.36 -10.92 10.07
C LEU A 19 -6.31 -11.88 10.65
N GLN A 20 -6.62 -13.18 10.71
CA GLN A 20 -5.76 -14.20 11.30
C GLN A 20 -4.93 -14.96 10.27
N ALA A 21 -5.11 -14.67 8.97
CA ALA A 21 -4.28 -15.27 7.93
C ALA A 21 -2.82 -14.80 8.04
N PRO A 22 -1.85 -15.59 7.56
CA PRO A 22 -0.47 -15.17 7.51
C PRO A 22 -0.32 -13.82 6.76
N PRO A 23 0.64 -12.97 7.16
CA PRO A 23 0.86 -11.66 6.52
C PRO A 23 0.99 -11.74 4.99
N ALA A 24 1.66 -12.77 4.46
CA ALA A 24 1.82 -12.96 3.03
C ALA A 24 0.47 -13.16 2.30
N VAL A 25 -0.48 -13.85 2.92
CA VAL A 25 -1.83 -14.05 2.37
C VAL A 25 -2.59 -12.74 2.33
N GLN A 26 -2.51 -11.95 3.40
CA GLN A 26 -3.18 -10.66 3.50
C GLN A 26 -2.59 -9.65 2.52
N ILE A 27 -1.27 -9.62 2.35
CA ILE A 27 -0.58 -8.76 1.37
C ILE A 27 -0.97 -9.13 -0.06
N ARG A 28 -1.04 -10.43 -0.36
CA ARG A 28 -1.51 -10.92 -1.67
C ARG A 28 -2.95 -10.50 -1.94
N ALA A 29 -3.80 -10.57 -0.92
CA ALA A 29 -5.19 -10.12 -1.02
C ALA A 29 -5.26 -8.61 -1.32
N LEU A 30 -4.45 -7.78 -0.68
CA LEU A 30 -4.40 -6.35 -0.98
C LEU A 30 -3.91 -6.07 -2.40
N ARG A 31 -2.91 -6.80 -2.87
CA ARG A 31 -2.45 -6.68 -4.27
C ARG A 31 -3.56 -7.02 -5.26
N CYS A 32 -4.31 -8.06 -4.98
CA CYS A 32 -5.50 -8.43 -5.75
C CYS A 32 -6.53 -7.29 -5.77
N LEU A 33 -6.84 -6.71 -4.60
CA LEU A 33 -7.80 -5.61 -4.46
C LEU A 33 -7.37 -4.37 -5.26
N VAL A 34 -6.12 -3.98 -5.17
CA VAL A 34 -5.57 -2.83 -5.91
C VAL A 34 -5.67 -3.08 -7.42
N ASN A 35 -5.25 -4.23 -7.89
CA ASN A 35 -5.25 -4.54 -9.32
C ASN A 35 -6.67 -4.80 -9.87
N TRP A 36 -7.56 -5.36 -9.05
CA TRP A 36 -8.98 -5.45 -9.41
C TRP A 36 -9.55 -4.05 -9.66
N ALA A 37 -9.40 -3.15 -8.70
CA ALA A 37 -9.91 -1.79 -8.80
C ALA A 37 -9.34 -1.07 -10.03
N ARG A 38 -8.04 -1.17 -10.24
CA ARG A 38 -7.37 -0.54 -11.39
C ARG A 38 -7.95 -1.02 -12.71
N ARG A 39 -8.08 -2.34 -12.90
CA ARG A 39 -8.66 -2.88 -14.14
C ARG A 39 -10.09 -2.43 -14.37
N HIS A 40 -10.90 -2.39 -13.30
CA HIS A 40 -12.29 -1.94 -13.38
C HIS A 40 -12.43 -0.42 -13.57
N ALA A 41 -11.37 0.33 -13.29
CA ALA A 41 -11.28 1.77 -13.57
C ALA A 41 -10.56 2.07 -14.90
N GLY A 42 -10.27 1.06 -15.71
CA GLY A 42 -9.61 1.23 -17.02
C GLY A 42 -8.10 1.41 -16.98
N GLN A 43 -7.47 1.10 -15.83
CA GLN A 43 -6.02 1.18 -15.68
C GLN A 43 -5.38 -0.21 -15.72
N PRO A 44 -4.17 -0.35 -16.29
CA PRO A 44 -3.48 -1.64 -16.27
C PRO A 44 -3.12 -2.07 -14.85
N ALA A 45 -3.08 -3.39 -14.63
CA ALA A 45 -2.56 -3.96 -13.40
C ALA A 45 -1.08 -3.61 -13.21
N LEU A 46 -0.68 -3.45 -11.96
CA LEU A 46 0.70 -3.16 -11.58
C LEU A 46 1.47 -4.45 -11.31
N ARG A 47 2.76 -4.44 -11.65
CA ARG A 47 3.68 -5.54 -11.34
C ARG A 47 4.15 -5.44 -9.90
N ARG A 48 4.33 -6.59 -9.26
CA ARG A 48 5.01 -6.62 -7.97
C ARG A 48 6.47 -6.17 -8.13
N SER A 49 6.91 -5.27 -7.26
CA SER A 49 8.32 -4.87 -7.14
C SER A 49 8.87 -5.29 -5.78
N PRO A 50 9.86 -6.21 -5.73
CA PRO A 50 10.50 -6.56 -4.46
C PRO A 50 11.19 -5.37 -3.78
N GLU A 51 11.72 -4.43 -4.54
CA GLU A 51 12.33 -3.20 -4.03
C GLU A 51 11.28 -2.32 -3.35
N LEU A 52 10.11 -2.15 -3.95
CA LEU A 52 9.01 -1.40 -3.34
C LEU A 52 8.39 -2.16 -2.16
N ASP A 53 8.35 -3.49 -2.16
CA ASP A 53 7.95 -4.27 -0.98
C ASP A 53 8.89 -3.98 0.20
N ARG A 54 10.21 -3.93 -0.03
CA ARG A 54 11.20 -3.56 1.01
C ARG A 54 11.01 -2.12 1.47
N SER A 55 10.86 -1.20 0.55
CA SER A 55 10.63 0.22 0.85
C SER A 55 9.35 0.41 1.69
N ALA A 56 8.27 -0.24 1.29
CA ALA A 56 7.01 -0.21 2.04
C ALA A 56 7.16 -0.79 3.46
N ALA A 57 7.92 -1.88 3.60
CA ALA A 57 8.20 -2.48 4.90
C ALA A 57 9.01 -1.54 5.80
N MET A 58 10.01 -0.86 5.26
CA MET A 58 10.79 0.15 5.98
C MET A 58 9.87 1.29 6.45
N ARG A 59 9.02 1.81 5.57
CA ARG A 59 8.04 2.85 5.92
C ARG A 59 7.11 2.40 7.04
N ALA A 60 6.53 1.22 6.92
CA ALA A 60 5.61 0.69 7.93
C ALA A 60 6.30 0.51 9.30
N ASN A 61 7.54 0.03 9.32
CA ASN A 61 8.33 -0.11 10.54
C ASN A 61 8.67 1.24 11.16
N ASP A 62 8.99 2.25 10.37
CA ASP A 62 9.29 3.60 10.85
C ASP A 62 8.04 4.27 11.46
N ILE A 63 6.89 4.13 10.81
CA ILE A 63 5.61 4.58 11.36
C ILE A 63 5.38 3.98 12.76
N ARG A 64 5.57 2.67 12.90
CA ARG A 64 5.42 1.98 14.18
C ARG A 64 6.45 2.41 15.20
N ARG A 65 7.72 2.45 14.80
CA ARG A 65 8.84 2.75 15.70
C ARG A 65 8.80 4.18 16.22
N CYS A 66 8.52 5.14 15.35
CA CYS A 66 8.49 6.56 15.71
C CYS A 66 7.10 7.06 16.13
N GLN A 67 6.08 6.19 16.12
CA GLN A 67 4.71 6.57 16.46
C GLN A 67 4.22 7.77 15.65
N ASP A 68 4.55 7.80 14.37
CA ASP A 68 4.27 8.89 13.45
C ASP A 68 3.60 8.32 12.19
N PHE A 69 2.26 8.46 12.12
CA PHE A 69 1.50 8.06 10.96
C PHE A 69 1.52 9.17 9.90
N SER A 70 2.59 9.19 9.14
CA SER A 70 2.82 10.15 8.06
C SER A 70 3.63 9.52 6.93
N HIS A 71 3.80 10.26 5.84
CA HIS A 71 4.69 9.89 4.73
C HIS A 71 6.18 10.17 5.04
N THR A 72 6.47 10.80 6.16
CA THR A 72 7.82 11.19 6.60
C THR A 72 8.09 10.81 8.07
N PRO A 73 7.78 9.55 8.47
CA PRO A 73 7.95 9.16 9.86
C PRO A 73 9.42 9.25 10.27
N CYS A 74 9.66 9.48 11.55
CA CYS A 74 11.00 9.68 12.11
C CYS A 74 11.73 10.94 11.59
N GLY A 75 11.01 11.87 10.97
CA GLY A 75 11.61 13.05 10.34
C GLY A 75 12.40 12.77 9.06
N GLU A 76 12.29 11.56 8.52
CA GLU A 76 12.98 11.18 7.28
C GLU A 76 12.27 11.72 6.05
N ALA A 77 13.04 12.14 5.02
CA ALA A 77 12.47 12.59 3.76
C ALA A 77 11.69 11.45 3.08
N PHE A 78 10.58 11.80 2.44
CA PHE A 78 9.69 10.85 1.76
C PHE A 78 10.43 9.88 0.84
N ILE A 79 11.40 10.39 0.08
CA ILE A 79 12.12 9.62 -0.94
C ILE A 79 13.12 8.60 -0.36
N THR A 80 13.56 8.76 0.89
CA THR A 80 14.70 8.04 1.46
C THR A 80 14.50 6.52 1.45
N VAL A 81 13.34 6.02 1.84
CA VAL A 81 13.08 4.56 1.88
C VAL A 81 13.12 3.91 0.48
N PHE A 82 12.70 4.65 -0.55
CA PHE A 82 12.76 4.17 -1.94
C PHE A 82 14.21 4.03 -2.40
N GLN A 83 15.04 5.00 -2.11
CA GLN A 83 16.46 5.01 -2.44
C GLN A 83 17.21 3.90 -1.68
N GLN A 84 16.98 3.78 -0.38
CA GLN A 84 17.59 2.74 0.47
C GLN A 84 17.19 1.33 0.04
N ALA A 85 15.96 1.15 -0.45
CA ALA A 85 15.49 -0.13 -0.98
C ALA A 85 16.00 -0.42 -2.39
N GLY A 86 16.66 0.53 -3.04
CA GLY A 86 17.25 0.36 -4.38
C GLY A 86 16.23 0.45 -5.52
N TYR A 87 15.10 1.14 -5.32
CA TYR A 87 14.14 1.33 -6.41
C TYR A 87 14.62 2.46 -7.33
N PRO A 88 14.86 2.17 -8.63
CA PRO A 88 15.35 3.17 -9.57
C PRO A 88 14.21 4.06 -10.06
N LEU A 89 13.81 5.02 -9.23
CA LEU A 89 12.58 5.77 -9.43
C LEU A 89 12.72 6.89 -10.48
N ALA A 90 11.72 6.97 -11.38
CA ALA A 90 11.37 8.21 -12.08
C ALA A 90 10.28 8.95 -11.28
N SER A 91 9.28 8.21 -10.78
CA SER A 91 8.26 8.76 -9.91
C SER A 91 7.75 7.70 -8.95
N VAL A 92 7.31 8.11 -7.77
CA VAL A 92 6.75 7.26 -6.73
C VAL A 92 5.57 7.94 -6.05
N GLY A 93 4.65 7.13 -5.55
CA GLY A 93 3.52 7.56 -4.74
C GLY A 93 3.25 6.57 -3.62
N GLU A 94 2.44 6.97 -2.65
CA GLU A 94 2.20 6.15 -1.48
C GLU A 94 0.80 6.36 -0.94
N ASN A 95 0.12 5.27 -0.60
CA ASN A 95 -1.09 5.27 0.21
C ASN A 95 -0.81 4.57 1.54
N LEU A 96 -1.25 5.19 2.61
CA LEU A 96 -1.14 4.66 3.97
C LEU A 96 -2.53 4.37 4.53
N ALA A 97 -2.64 3.33 5.34
CA ALA A 97 -3.83 3.06 6.13
C ALA A 97 -3.45 2.44 7.48
N TRP A 98 -4.29 2.64 8.47
CA TRP A 98 -4.23 1.88 9.70
C TRP A 98 -5.64 1.51 10.14
N GLY A 99 -5.75 0.43 10.87
CA GLY A 99 -7.02 -0.02 11.44
C GLY A 99 -6.79 -0.75 12.75
N GLN A 100 -7.62 -0.44 13.74
CA GLN A 100 -7.59 -1.07 15.05
C GLN A 100 -8.41 -2.35 15.04
N GLY A 101 -7.86 -3.45 15.56
CA GLY A 101 -8.58 -4.69 15.72
C GLY A 101 -9.18 -5.19 14.39
N ARG A 102 -10.50 -5.34 14.35
CA ARG A 102 -11.23 -5.82 13.17
C ARG A 102 -11.13 -4.91 11.95
N LEU A 103 -10.77 -3.65 12.14
CA LEU A 103 -10.58 -2.68 11.05
C LEU A 103 -9.21 -2.79 10.37
N GLY A 104 -8.36 -3.71 10.83
CA GLY A 104 -7.01 -3.92 10.29
C GLY A 104 -6.92 -4.79 9.03
N SER A 105 -8.03 -5.17 8.40
CA SER A 105 -8.00 -6.03 7.21
C SER A 105 -7.57 -5.30 5.94
N ALA A 106 -7.08 -6.04 4.96
CA ALA A 106 -6.76 -5.53 3.64
C ALA A 106 -7.99 -4.87 2.98
N ARG A 107 -9.17 -5.49 3.13
CA ARG A 107 -10.42 -4.93 2.59
C ARG A 107 -10.76 -3.57 3.20
N THR A 108 -10.60 -3.43 4.52
CA THR A 108 -10.87 -2.15 5.20
C THR A 108 -9.91 -1.06 4.74
N ALA A 109 -8.61 -1.38 4.61
CA ALA A 109 -7.62 -0.45 4.07
C ALA A 109 -8.00 0.01 2.65
N MET A 110 -8.32 -0.94 1.77
CA MET A 110 -8.71 -0.62 0.39
C MET A 110 -9.99 0.21 0.32
N ALA A 111 -11.01 -0.14 1.11
CA ALA A 111 -12.26 0.64 1.19
C ALA A 111 -12.01 2.07 1.66
N GLY A 112 -11.12 2.25 2.63
CA GLY A 112 -10.72 3.58 3.11
C GLY A 112 -10.04 4.40 2.01
N TRP A 113 -9.15 3.81 1.25
CA TRP A 113 -8.49 4.50 0.12
C TRP A 113 -9.49 4.86 -0.98
N LEU A 114 -10.44 3.99 -1.28
CA LEU A 114 -11.48 4.28 -2.27
C LEU A 114 -12.44 5.39 -1.84
N ALA A 115 -12.65 5.56 -0.54
CA ALA A 115 -13.50 6.60 0.01
C ALA A 115 -12.85 8.00 0.06
N SER A 116 -11.54 8.08 -0.17
CA SER A 116 -10.77 9.33 -0.11
C SER A 116 -10.34 9.78 -1.51
N PRO A 117 -10.71 10.98 -1.97
CA PRO A 117 -10.31 11.48 -3.28
C PRO A 117 -8.80 11.48 -3.51
N GLU A 118 -8.01 11.85 -2.50
CA GLU A 118 -6.54 11.90 -2.58
C GLU A 118 -5.94 10.51 -2.77
N HIS A 119 -6.40 9.53 -1.98
CA HIS A 119 -5.94 8.15 -2.12
C HIS A 119 -6.39 7.50 -3.43
N ARG A 120 -7.61 7.81 -3.90
CA ARG A 120 -8.08 7.36 -5.22
C ARG A 120 -7.20 7.87 -6.34
N GLN A 121 -6.79 9.12 -6.28
CA GLN A 121 -5.90 9.71 -7.28
C GLN A 121 -4.58 8.93 -7.40
N ILE A 122 -4.00 8.52 -6.29
CA ILE A 122 -2.81 7.67 -6.26
C ILE A 122 -3.13 6.27 -6.82
N LEU A 123 -4.20 5.63 -6.33
CA LEU A 123 -4.60 4.27 -6.75
C LEU A 123 -4.75 4.16 -8.27
N PHE A 124 -5.32 5.16 -8.91
CA PHE A 124 -5.67 5.14 -10.33
C PHE A 124 -4.72 5.92 -11.23
N GLY A 125 -3.58 6.34 -10.72
CA GLY A 125 -2.55 7.01 -11.52
C GLY A 125 -2.15 6.19 -12.74
N SER A 126 -2.19 6.81 -13.92
CA SER A 126 -1.94 6.14 -15.21
C SER A 126 -0.46 5.87 -15.47
N SER A 127 0.42 6.60 -14.79
CA SER A 127 1.87 6.48 -14.97
C SER A 127 2.49 5.30 -14.21
N TRP A 128 1.81 4.78 -13.20
CA TRP A 128 2.36 3.68 -12.38
C TRP A 128 2.52 2.39 -13.17
N ARG A 129 3.57 1.64 -12.87
CA ARG A 129 3.86 0.32 -13.44
C ARG A 129 4.13 -0.74 -12.38
N ASP A 130 4.67 -0.32 -11.23
CA ASP A 130 5.11 -1.20 -10.15
C ASP A 130 4.35 -0.92 -8.86
N LEU A 131 4.16 -1.98 -8.05
CA LEU A 131 3.50 -1.93 -6.75
C LEU A 131 4.31 -2.70 -5.72
N GLY A 132 4.55 -2.07 -4.57
CA GLY A 132 5.05 -2.70 -3.38
C GLY A 132 4.09 -2.53 -2.22
N LEU A 133 3.97 -3.55 -1.39
CA LEU A 133 3.04 -3.57 -0.27
C LEU A 133 3.73 -4.06 0.99
N ALA A 134 3.36 -3.48 2.12
CA ALA A 134 3.75 -3.97 3.42
C ALA A 134 2.60 -3.83 4.42
N ARG A 135 2.71 -4.66 5.43
CA ARG A 135 1.81 -4.71 6.56
C ARG A 135 2.61 -4.95 7.83
N VAL A 136 2.38 -4.17 8.87
CA VAL A 136 2.93 -4.43 10.19
C VAL A 136 1.85 -4.34 11.26
N ARG A 137 2.02 -5.12 12.32
CA ARG A 137 1.20 -4.99 13.54
C ARG A 137 1.96 -4.15 14.55
N ALA A 138 1.26 -3.18 15.11
CA ALA A 138 1.72 -2.39 16.23
C ALA A 138 0.92 -2.74 17.48
N ARG A 139 1.61 -2.99 18.59
CA ARG A 139 0.96 -3.16 19.89
C ARG A 139 0.12 -1.95 20.24
N SER A 140 0.69 -0.78 19.93
CA SER A 140 0.06 0.52 20.08
C SER A 140 0.53 1.44 18.96
N LEU A 141 -0.36 2.25 18.44
CA LEU A 141 -0.06 3.36 17.54
C LEU A 141 -0.87 4.59 17.99
N LEU A 142 -0.18 5.68 18.29
CA LEU A 142 -0.81 6.94 18.74
C LEU A 142 -1.81 6.71 19.90
N GLY A 143 -1.45 5.88 20.86
CA GLY A 143 -2.27 5.53 22.02
C GLY A 143 -3.39 4.51 21.76
N ARG A 144 -3.54 4.01 20.53
CA ARG A 144 -4.55 3.00 20.18
C ARG A 144 -3.92 1.60 20.19
N PRO A 145 -4.49 0.63 20.93
CA PRO A 145 -3.95 -0.72 20.97
C PRO A 145 -4.31 -1.53 19.72
N ASN A 146 -3.53 -2.57 19.45
CA ASN A 146 -3.79 -3.58 18.43
C ASN A 146 -4.09 -3.00 17.05
N VAL A 147 -3.13 -2.25 16.50
CA VAL A 147 -3.24 -1.57 15.21
C VAL A 147 -2.50 -2.35 14.12
N THR A 148 -3.11 -2.46 12.96
CA THR A 148 -2.45 -2.90 11.72
C THR A 148 -2.20 -1.68 10.85
N VAL A 149 -0.96 -1.50 10.41
CA VAL A 149 -0.53 -0.46 9.47
C VAL A 149 -0.33 -1.11 8.10
N TRP A 150 -0.88 -0.47 7.08
CA TRP A 150 -0.73 -0.85 5.69
C TRP A 150 -0.02 0.25 4.91
N VAL A 151 0.92 -0.14 4.07
CA VAL A 151 1.65 0.75 3.15
C VAL A 151 1.54 0.19 1.75
N ALA A 152 1.05 1.00 0.82
CA ALA A 152 1.07 0.71 -0.62
C ALA A 152 1.94 1.75 -1.31
N GLN A 153 2.98 1.31 -1.99
CA GLN A 153 3.88 2.16 -2.75
C GLN A 153 3.77 1.84 -4.23
N PHE A 154 3.63 2.90 -5.00
CA PHE A 154 3.44 2.88 -6.44
C PHE A 154 4.67 3.50 -7.10
N GLY A 155 5.10 2.93 -8.20
CA GLY A 155 6.29 3.44 -8.85
C GLY A 155 6.28 3.31 -10.36
N ARG A 156 7.06 4.21 -10.96
CA ARG A 156 7.54 4.14 -12.33
C ARG A 156 9.06 4.20 -12.28
N ARG A 157 9.70 3.22 -12.89
CA ARG A 157 11.17 3.17 -12.98
C ARG A 157 11.69 4.23 -13.95
N ALA A 158 12.86 4.76 -13.64
CA ALA A 158 13.62 5.54 -14.59
C ALA A 158 13.97 4.68 -15.82
N SER A 159 13.79 5.21 -17.01
CA SER A 159 14.26 4.57 -18.23
C SER A 159 15.79 4.55 -18.22
N LEU A 160 16.38 3.35 -18.27
CA LEU A 160 17.78 3.21 -18.60
C LEU A 160 17.90 3.47 -20.11
N LEU A 161 18.04 4.72 -20.50
CA LEU A 161 18.52 5.04 -21.83
C LEU A 161 19.99 4.61 -21.86
N PRO A 162 20.43 3.84 -22.85
CA PRO A 162 21.88 3.66 -23.04
C PRO A 162 22.49 5.06 -23.19
N LEU A 163 23.52 5.31 -22.41
CA LEU A 163 24.33 6.52 -22.59
C LEU A 163 24.82 6.53 -24.04
N PRO A 164 24.78 7.68 -24.73
CA PRO A 164 25.30 7.82 -26.08
C PRO A 164 26.80 7.50 -26.14
#